data_e90832a958c1dfa0f5e35371b93dcef2
#
_entry.id   e90832a958c1dfa0f5e35371b93dcef2
#
_cell.length_a   1.000
_cell.length_b   1.000
_cell.length_c   1.000
_cell.angle_alpha   90.00
_cell.angle_beta   90.00
_cell.angle_gamma   90.00
#
_symmetry.space_group_name_H-M   'P 1'
#
loop_
_entity.id
_entity.type
_entity.pdbx_description
1 polymer ?
#
loop_
_entity_poly.entity_id
_entity_poly.type
_entity_poly.pdbx_seq_one_letter_code
_entity_poly.pdbx_strand_id
1 'polypeptide(L)'
;AVRLKGEKLAHNEMQILEVAVPVKEILERARFYGASVTAFLSAVFICAIHEEIPRSRQKKPVALMVPVNLRNYFPSQSMGNFFGWIEVGCTFSENTTFQEVLDHVKKQFETELVKEKIAEHMNGYVKLEKNPVIRAVPLEVKRYFLMAGAELGSRSITSVYSNIGVIRLPEKYQDYIERFGFFASTDSMQLCSCSYGDELLLGFTSKIPDDSIQRNFLKILKREGISFQEEQNDFPGCREEQKQESRKLVQIFTFLCIAAAVVCGMINYMTLKTLNWFWFAAAGSFCAWLVVMVAYTKRRNILKNEMWQLLLITVIAVLWDIFTGWRGWSLDFVLPFGAMAVLGSVPVIAKVSRLEPEEYLFYLVQAAIAGCVPIILVWTGTVRFPYPSVVCSGISFLVLAGLFIFQKKNTLKEFRKKFRM
;
A
#
# COMPACT_ATOMS: atom_id res chain seq x y z
N ALA A 1 -18.20 4.43 -11.14
CA ALA A 1 -18.85 5.21 -10.08
C ALA A 1 -18.31 6.65 -9.99
N VAL A 2 -18.95 7.50 -9.19
CA VAL A 2 -18.44 8.82 -8.84
C VAL A 2 -17.18 8.65 -7.99
N ARG A 3 -16.14 9.44 -8.23
CA ARG A 3 -14.99 9.56 -7.36
C ARG A 3 -15.12 10.80 -6.49
N LEU A 4 -14.95 10.64 -5.19
CA LEU A 4 -14.82 11.75 -4.26
C LEU A 4 -13.52 12.47 -4.57
N LYS A 5 -13.62 13.79 -4.82
CA LYS A 5 -12.49 14.65 -5.13
C LYS A 5 -12.42 15.75 -4.06
N GLY A 6 -11.24 16.04 -3.61
CA GLY A 6 -10.94 17.11 -2.66
C GLY A 6 -9.45 17.20 -2.46
N GLU A 7 -9.01 18.26 -1.84
CA GLU A 7 -7.67 18.36 -1.32
C GLU A 7 -7.50 17.29 -0.23
N LYS A 8 -6.41 16.53 -0.28
CA LYS A 8 -6.19 15.44 0.68
C LYS A 8 -5.29 15.93 1.81
N LEU A 9 -5.60 15.50 3.01
CA LEU A 9 -4.73 15.63 4.17
C LEU A 9 -3.35 15.04 3.90
N ALA A 10 -2.36 15.51 4.62
CA ALA A 10 -0.99 15.06 4.47
C ALA A 10 -0.86 13.53 4.67
N HIS A 11 0.24 12.96 4.19
CA HIS A 11 0.49 11.55 4.34
C HIS A 11 0.54 11.18 5.84
N ASN A 12 -0.22 10.18 6.26
CA ASN A 12 -0.45 9.73 7.65
C ASN A 12 -1.35 10.63 8.51
N GLU A 13 -2.03 11.60 7.93
CA GLU A 13 -3.12 12.33 8.59
C GLU A 13 -4.44 11.78 8.11
N MET A 14 -5.43 11.76 8.99
CA MET A 14 -6.79 11.30 8.72
C MET A 14 -7.73 11.93 9.74
N GLN A 15 -8.89 12.37 9.31
CA GLN A 15 -9.96 12.75 10.21
C GLN A 15 -10.76 11.51 10.62
N ILE A 16 -11.13 11.47 11.88
CA ILE A 16 -12.03 10.46 12.43
C ILE A 16 -13.19 11.20 13.09
N LEU A 17 -14.41 10.83 12.71
CA LEU A 17 -15.63 11.24 13.36
C LEU A 17 -16.34 9.99 13.89
N GLU A 18 -16.55 9.94 15.20
CA GLU A 18 -17.30 8.90 15.87
C GLU A 18 -18.72 9.37 16.13
N VAL A 19 -19.69 8.53 15.85
CA VAL A 19 -21.10 8.82 16.09
C VAL A 19 -21.73 7.63 16.79
N ALA A 20 -22.15 7.82 18.02
CA ALA A 20 -22.88 6.81 18.80
C ALA A 20 -24.38 6.95 18.57
N VAL A 21 -25.05 5.86 18.24
CA VAL A 21 -26.48 5.78 17.94
C VAL A 21 -27.10 4.68 18.79
N PRO A 22 -28.28 4.88 19.44
CA PRO A 22 -28.97 3.82 20.11
C PRO A 22 -29.37 2.67 19.17
N VAL A 23 -28.92 1.45 19.47
CA VAL A 23 -29.18 0.26 18.64
C VAL A 23 -30.69 0.07 18.41
N LYS A 24 -31.50 0.34 19.43
CA LYS A 24 -32.96 0.19 19.37
C LYS A 24 -33.56 1.07 18.27
N GLU A 25 -33.21 2.37 18.23
CA GLU A 25 -33.76 3.32 17.28
C GLU A 25 -33.40 2.93 15.84
N ILE A 26 -32.13 2.56 15.60
CA ILE A 26 -31.69 2.16 14.27
C ILE A 26 -32.35 0.86 13.80
N LEU A 27 -32.56 -0.11 14.72
CA LEU A 27 -33.25 -1.36 14.42
C LEU A 27 -34.73 -1.15 14.13
N GLU A 28 -35.42 -0.33 14.92
CA GLU A 28 -36.83 0.00 14.70
C GLU A 28 -37.03 0.67 13.35
N ARG A 29 -36.13 1.62 13.02
CA ARG A 29 -36.22 2.33 11.74
C ARG A 29 -35.90 1.43 10.53
N ALA A 30 -34.86 0.61 10.61
CA ALA A 30 -34.52 -0.34 9.57
C ALA A 30 -35.67 -1.35 9.35
N ARG A 31 -36.29 -1.85 10.43
CA ARG A 31 -37.44 -2.75 10.36
C ARG A 31 -38.68 -2.09 9.78
N PHE A 32 -38.94 -0.82 10.07
CA PHE A 32 -40.02 -0.06 9.46
C PHE A 32 -39.95 -0.10 7.93
N TYR A 33 -38.76 -0.02 7.38
CA TYR A 33 -38.50 -0.12 5.94
C TYR A 33 -38.32 -1.57 5.44
N GLY A 34 -38.44 -2.57 6.31
CA GLY A 34 -38.19 -3.97 5.97
C GLY A 34 -36.74 -4.20 5.49
N ALA A 35 -35.79 -3.45 6.03
CA ALA A 35 -34.38 -3.50 5.64
C ALA A 35 -33.50 -4.04 6.79
N SER A 36 -32.34 -4.61 6.44
CA SER A 36 -31.28 -4.83 7.41
C SER A 36 -30.62 -3.48 7.81
N VAL A 37 -30.01 -3.42 8.99
CA VAL A 37 -29.24 -2.22 9.43
C VAL A 37 -28.17 -1.86 8.40
N THR A 38 -27.47 -2.85 7.86
CA THR A 38 -26.43 -2.61 6.83
C THR A 38 -27.01 -2.03 5.55
N ALA A 39 -28.16 -2.53 5.07
CA ALA A 39 -28.81 -2.00 3.88
C ALA A 39 -29.35 -0.58 4.10
N PHE A 40 -29.96 -0.32 5.27
CA PHE A 40 -30.47 1.00 5.64
C PHE A 40 -29.32 2.04 5.71
N LEU A 41 -28.24 1.76 6.44
CA LEU A 41 -27.10 2.66 6.56
C LEU A 41 -26.35 2.82 5.22
N SER A 42 -26.32 1.79 4.37
CA SER A 42 -25.79 1.90 3.00
C SER A 42 -26.60 2.90 2.17
N ALA A 43 -27.93 2.85 2.24
CA ALA A 43 -28.81 3.78 1.54
C ALA A 43 -28.63 5.22 2.06
N VAL A 44 -28.57 5.42 3.38
CA VAL A 44 -28.28 6.71 4.00
C VAL A 44 -26.95 7.26 3.51
N PHE A 45 -25.90 6.42 3.46
CA PHE A 45 -24.57 6.85 3.02
C PHE A 45 -24.51 7.18 1.54
N ILE A 46 -25.19 6.41 0.69
CA ILE A 46 -25.33 6.69 -0.74
C ILE A 46 -26.02 8.04 -0.98
N CYS A 47 -27.12 8.31 -0.27
CA CYS A 47 -27.82 9.58 -0.36
C CYS A 47 -26.97 10.76 0.15
N ALA A 48 -26.27 10.59 1.28
CA ALA A 48 -25.40 11.60 1.85
C ALA A 48 -24.25 11.99 0.88
N ILE A 49 -23.67 11.00 0.21
CA ILE A 49 -22.66 11.22 -0.82
C ILE A 49 -23.28 11.94 -2.02
N HIS A 50 -24.48 11.53 -2.45
CA HIS A 50 -25.13 12.13 -3.62
C HIS A 50 -25.44 13.62 -3.41
N GLU A 51 -25.87 14.02 -2.22
CA GLU A 51 -26.13 15.44 -1.88
C GLU A 51 -24.89 16.32 -2.08
N GLU A 52 -23.67 15.78 -1.95
CA GLU A 52 -22.42 16.53 -2.09
C GLU A 52 -21.84 16.51 -3.53
N ILE A 53 -22.38 15.65 -4.41
CA ILE A 53 -21.87 15.53 -5.76
C ILE A 53 -22.30 16.73 -6.63
N PRO A 54 -21.35 17.41 -7.31
CA PRO A 54 -21.69 18.47 -8.26
C PRO A 54 -22.65 17.99 -9.35
N ARG A 55 -23.62 18.82 -9.75
CA ARG A 55 -24.65 18.50 -10.77
C ARG A 55 -24.07 17.89 -12.05
N SER A 56 -22.89 18.33 -12.48
CA SER A 56 -22.21 17.81 -13.67
C SER A 56 -21.82 16.33 -13.59
N ARG A 57 -21.75 15.76 -12.38
CA ARG A 57 -21.36 14.35 -12.12
C ARG A 57 -22.48 13.48 -11.57
N GLN A 58 -23.64 14.05 -11.27
CA GLN A 58 -24.79 13.33 -10.71
C GLN A 58 -25.34 12.21 -11.62
N LYS A 59 -25.01 12.24 -12.92
CA LYS A 59 -25.36 11.15 -13.88
C LYS A 59 -24.58 9.85 -13.64
N LYS A 60 -23.50 9.88 -12.85
CA LYS A 60 -22.74 8.66 -12.54
C LYS A 60 -23.28 8.00 -11.27
N PRO A 61 -23.27 6.67 -11.19
CA PRO A 61 -23.72 5.96 -10.00
C PRO A 61 -22.84 6.28 -8.78
N VAL A 62 -23.46 6.36 -7.63
CA VAL A 62 -22.80 6.28 -6.32
C VAL A 62 -22.79 4.81 -5.93
N ALA A 63 -21.61 4.22 -5.74
CA ALA A 63 -21.45 2.82 -5.42
C ALA A 63 -20.60 2.62 -4.18
N LEU A 64 -21.03 1.77 -3.28
CA LEU A 64 -20.32 1.35 -2.08
C LEU A 64 -19.81 -0.08 -2.24
N MET A 65 -18.60 -0.31 -1.81
CA MET A 65 -18.09 -1.65 -1.53
C MET A 65 -18.47 -2.03 -0.10
N VAL A 66 -19.16 -3.16 0.05
CA VAL A 66 -19.56 -3.68 1.37
C VAL A 66 -18.87 -5.03 1.59
N PRO A 67 -17.92 -5.12 2.54
CA PRO A 67 -17.28 -6.37 2.90
C PRO A 67 -18.28 -7.37 3.51
N VAL A 68 -18.12 -8.63 3.17
CA VAL A 68 -18.99 -9.74 3.58
C VAL A 68 -18.16 -10.82 4.26
N ASN A 69 -18.56 -11.24 5.45
CA ASN A 69 -17.91 -12.35 6.16
C ASN A 69 -18.24 -13.68 5.49
N LEU A 70 -17.25 -14.26 4.82
CA LEU A 70 -17.43 -15.53 4.09
C LEU A 70 -17.64 -16.74 5.00
N ARG A 71 -17.34 -16.66 6.30
CA ARG A 71 -17.61 -17.74 7.26
C ARG A 71 -19.11 -18.03 7.40
N ASN A 72 -19.96 -17.06 7.06
CA ASN A 72 -21.41 -17.25 7.05
C ASN A 72 -21.89 -18.16 5.91
N TYR A 73 -21.07 -18.32 4.85
CA TYR A 73 -21.38 -19.08 3.65
C TYR A 73 -20.52 -20.33 3.49
N PHE A 74 -19.28 -20.25 3.93
CA PHE A 74 -18.29 -21.33 3.80
C PHE A 74 -17.62 -21.58 5.15
N PRO A 75 -17.67 -22.81 5.70
CA PRO A 75 -17.03 -23.13 6.96
C PRO A 75 -15.51 -22.95 6.85
N SER A 76 -14.91 -22.24 7.78
CA SER A 76 -13.47 -22.03 7.86
C SER A 76 -13.02 -21.86 9.30
N GLN A 77 -11.97 -22.57 9.69
CA GLN A 77 -11.27 -22.42 10.98
C GLN A 77 -10.04 -21.50 10.87
N SER A 78 -9.79 -20.90 9.70
CA SER A 78 -8.66 -20.00 9.50
C SER A 78 -8.77 -18.77 10.38
N MET A 79 -7.70 -18.39 11.06
CA MET A 79 -7.56 -17.13 11.78
C MET A 79 -7.23 -15.95 10.85
N GLY A 80 -6.92 -16.24 9.58
CA GLY A 80 -6.64 -15.22 8.57
C GLY A 80 -7.89 -14.51 8.07
N ASN A 81 -7.69 -13.47 7.27
CA ASN A 81 -8.76 -12.75 6.60
C ASN A 81 -9.54 -13.70 5.68
N PHE A 82 -10.83 -13.82 5.95
CA PHE A 82 -11.74 -14.64 5.17
C PHE A 82 -13.02 -13.86 4.89
N PHE A 83 -12.90 -12.89 4.00
CA PHE A 83 -14.00 -12.03 3.56
C PHE A 83 -14.03 -11.88 2.05
N GLY A 84 -15.20 -11.62 1.51
CA GLY A 84 -15.44 -11.13 0.16
C GLY A 84 -16.06 -9.73 0.23
N TRP A 85 -16.57 -9.24 -0.88
CA TRP A 85 -17.35 -8.00 -0.92
C TRP A 85 -18.41 -8.07 -2.00
N ILE A 86 -19.41 -7.23 -1.81
CA ILE A 86 -20.42 -6.91 -2.82
C ILE A 86 -20.34 -5.42 -3.14
N GLU A 87 -20.80 -5.06 -4.34
CA GLU A 87 -20.96 -3.66 -4.74
C GLU A 87 -22.45 -3.32 -4.73
N VAL A 88 -22.82 -2.30 -3.98
CA VAL A 88 -24.18 -1.78 -3.92
C VAL A 88 -24.17 -0.31 -4.27
N GLY A 89 -25.12 0.14 -5.09
CA GLY A 89 -25.12 1.55 -5.50
C GLY A 89 -26.40 1.94 -6.20
N CYS A 90 -26.54 3.25 -6.43
CA CYS A 90 -27.70 3.82 -7.09
C CYS A 90 -27.27 4.89 -8.11
N THR A 91 -27.99 4.96 -9.21
CA THR A 91 -27.94 6.10 -10.15
C THR A 91 -29.15 6.97 -9.88
N PHE A 92 -28.92 8.23 -9.62
CA PHE A 92 -29.97 9.17 -9.26
C PHE A 92 -30.56 9.86 -10.47
N SER A 93 -31.89 10.07 -10.45
CA SER A 93 -32.64 10.97 -11.31
C SER A 93 -33.09 12.21 -10.51
N GLU A 94 -33.64 13.21 -11.15
CA GLU A 94 -34.05 14.48 -10.49
C GLU A 94 -35.06 14.28 -9.36
N ASN A 95 -35.86 13.21 -9.41
CA ASN A 95 -36.94 12.94 -8.44
C ASN A 95 -36.70 11.67 -7.62
N THR A 96 -35.47 11.16 -7.54
CA THR A 96 -35.20 9.91 -6.80
C THR A 96 -35.39 10.14 -5.30
N THR A 97 -36.28 9.39 -4.68
CA THR A 97 -36.58 9.43 -3.25
C THR A 97 -35.66 8.51 -2.44
N PHE A 98 -35.55 8.79 -1.13
CA PHE A 98 -34.81 7.90 -0.21
C PHE A 98 -35.34 6.46 -0.23
N GLN A 99 -36.68 6.30 -0.29
CA GLN A 99 -37.33 4.98 -0.34
C GLN A 99 -36.89 4.19 -1.57
N GLU A 100 -36.87 4.83 -2.74
CA GLU A 100 -36.44 4.16 -3.97
C GLU A 100 -34.96 3.73 -3.94
N VAL A 101 -34.08 4.57 -3.36
CA VAL A 101 -32.67 4.20 -3.14
C VAL A 101 -32.58 2.99 -2.21
N LEU A 102 -33.32 3.01 -1.10
CA LEU A 102 -33.30 1.93 -0.12
C LEU A 102 -33.83 0.60 -0.72
N ASP A 103 -34.93 0.65 -1.47
CA ASP A 103 -35.50 -0.53 -2.12
C ASP A 103 -34.54 -1.11 -3.18
N HIS A 104 -33.87 -0.23 -3.90
CA HIS A 104 -32.83 -0.65 -4.86
C HIS A 104 -31.64 -1.32 -4.16
N VAL A 105 -31.13 -0.73 -3.08
CA VAL A 105 -30.07 -1.28 -2.26
C VAL A 105 -30.47 -2.62 -1.65
N LYS A 106 -31.68 -2.74 -1.06
CA LYS A 106 -32.20 -4.02 -0.55
C LYS A 106 -32.15 -5.12 -1.60
N LYS A 107 -32.69 -4.83 -2.79
CA LYS A 107 -32.71 -5.80 -3.89
C LYS A 107 -31.31 -6.24 -4.28
N GLN A 108 -30.32 -5.32 -4.30
CA GLN A 108 -28.92 -5.67 -4.56
C GLN A 108 -28.35 -6.57 -3.46
N PHE A 109 -28.61 -6.27 -2.18
CA PHE A 109 -28.19 -7.16 -1.09
C PHE A 109 -28.81 -8.57 -1.24
N GLU A 110 -30.08 -8.68 -1.55
CA GLU A 110 -30.77 -9.97 -1.73
C GLU A 110 -30.19 -10.75 -2.91
N THR A 111 -29.85 -10.08 -4.01
CA THR A 111 -29.33 -10.72 -5.22
C THR A 111 -27.85 -11.08 -5.13
N GLU A 112 -27.03 -10.29 -4.44
CA GLU A 112 -25.58 -10.48 -4.36
C GLU A 112 -25.15 -11.37 -3.20
N LEU A 113 -25.92 -11.40 -2.09
CA LEU A 113 -25.61 -12.23 -0.91
C LEU A 113 -26.11 -13.68 -1.04
N VAL A 114 -26.12 -14.20 -2.26
CA VAL A 114 -26.42 -15.60 -2.55
C VAL A 114 -25.12 -16.39 -2.63
N LYS A 115 -25.10 -17.58 -2.01
CA LYS A 115 -23.90 -18.43 -1.90
C LYS A 115 -23.24 -18.71 -3.25
N GLU A 116 -24.03 -18.93 -4.28
CA GLU A 116 -23.59 -19.24 -5.64
C GLU A 116 -22.83 -18.05 -6.26
N LYS A 117 -23.36 -16.84 -6.13
CA LYS A 117 -22.70 -15.61 -6.64
C LYS A 117 -21.41 -15.29 -5.89
N ILE A 118 -21.45 -15.41 -4.56
CA ILE A 118 -20.25 -15.24 -3.74
C ILE A 118 -19.18 -16.26 -4.15
N ALA A 119 -19.58 -17.52 -4.38
CA ALA A 119 -18.66 -18.56 -4.85
C ALA A 119 -18.08 -18.25 -6.23
N GLU A 120 -18.88 -17.70 -7.15
CA GLU A 120 -18.44 -17.31 -8.49
C GLU A 120 -17.36 -16.22 -8.42
N HIS A 121 -17.60 -15.15 -7.65
CA HIS A 121 -16.62 -14.09 -7.43
C HIS A 121 -15.32 -14.64 -6.83
N MET A 122 -15.42 -15.48 -5.80
CA MET A 122 -14.25 -16.09 -5.13
C MET A 122 -13.48 -17.03 -6.05
N ASN A 123 -14.17 -17.80 -6.90
CA ASN A 123 -13.54 -18.70 -7.86
C ASN A 123 -12.65 -17.95 -8.87
N GLY A 124 -13.01 -16.72 -9.23
CA GLY A 124 -12.18 -15.85 -10.07
C GLY A 124 -10.81 -15.59 -9.41
N TYR A 125 -10.78 -15.22 -8.14
CA TYR A 125 -9.53 -14.97 -7.39
C TYR A 125 -8.73 -16.25 -7.17
N VAL A 126 -9.41 -17.36 -6.85
CA VAL A 126 -8.76 -18.67 -6.67
C VAL A 126 -8.11 -19.16 -7.97
N LYS A 127 -8.74 -18.95 -9.14
CA LYS A 127 -8.14 -19.28 -10.45
C LYS A 127 -6.86 -18.49 -10.70
N LEU A 128 -6.85 -17.18 -10.38
CA LEU A 128 -5.64 -16.35 -10.48
C LEU A 128 -4.53 -16.84 -9.54
N GLU A 129 -4.86 -17.16 -8.31
CA GLU A 129 -3.87 -17.65 -7.33
C GLU A 129 -3.32 -19.03 -7.66
N LYS A 130 -4.14 -19.93 -8.24
CA LYS A 130 -3.73 -21.29 -8.66
C LYS A 130 -2.94 -21.29 -9.97
N ASN A 131 -2.89 -20.20 -10.71
CA ASN A 131 -2.15 -20.13 -11.97
C ASN A 131 -0.64 -20.30 -11.72
N PRO A 132 0.02 -21.32 -12.28
CA PRO A 132 1.43 -21.62 -12.01
C PRO A 132 2.37 -20.51 -12.45
N VAL A 133 2.06 -19.80 -13.53
CA VAL A 133 2.86 -18.66 -14.01
C VAL A 133 2.80 -17.51 -13.00
N ILE A 134 1.61 -17.18 -12.50
CA ILE A 134 1.44 -16.13 -11.48
C ILE A 134 2.09 -16.55 -10.17
N ARG A 135 2.05 -17.84 -9.79
CA ARG A 135 2.72 -18.35 -8.59
C ARG A 135 4.24 -18.24 -8.67
N ALA A 136 4.82 -18.46 -9.82
CA ALA A 136 6.28 -18.37 -10.03
C ALA A 136 6.80 -16.92 -9.97
N VAL A 137 5.95 -15.90 -10.16
CA VAL A 137 6.38 -14.50 -10.09
C VAL A 137 6.63 -14.08 -8.64
N PRO A 138 7.79 -13.49 -8.29
CA PRO A 138 8.06 -12.96 -6.96
C PRO A 138 7.03 -11.93 -6.49
N LEU A 139 6.73 -11.92 -5.19
CA LEU A 139 5.71 -11.02 -4.61
C LEU A 139 6.01 -9.55 -4.89
N GLU A 140 7.28 -9.16 -4.95
CA GLU A 140 7.70 -7.79 -5.27
C GLU A 140 7.22 -7.34 -6.67
N VAL A 141 7.26 -8.24 -7.64
CA VAL A 141 6.77 -7.97 -9.00
C VAL A 141 5.25 -8.04 -9.04
N LYS A 142 4.64 -9.06 -8.40
CA LYS A 142 3.17 -9.17 -8.26
C LYS A 142 2.56 -7.91 -7.67
N ARG A 143 3.24 -7.27 -6.71
CA ARG A 143 2.76 -6.06 -6.05
C ARG A 143 2.42 -4.94 -7.05
N TYR A 144 3.24 -4.73 -8.06
CA TYR A 144 2.98 -3.69 -9.07
C TYR A 144 1.72 -4.00 -9.89
N PHE A 145 1.54 -5.24 -10.29
CA PHE A 145 0.33 -5.67 -11.01
C PHE A 145 -0.92 -5.60 -10.12
N LEU A 146 -0.80 -6.01 -8.86
CA LEU A 146 -1.90 -5.91 -7.88
C LEU A 146 -2.27 -4.45 -7.60
N MET A 147 -1.29 -3.54 -7.49
CA MET A 147 -1.55 -2.11 -7.33
C MET A 147 -2.26 -1.52 -8.55
N ALA A 148 -1.83 -1.86 -9.76
CA ALA A 148 -2.49 -1.42 -10.99
C ALA A 148 -3.92 -1.99 -11.08
N GLY A 149 -4.11 -3.26 -10.75
CA GLY A 149 -5.43 -3.91 -10.71
C GLY A 149 -6.36 -3.27 -9.65
N ALA A 150 -5.84 -2.98 -8.46
CA ALA A 150 -6.58 -2.29 -7.40
C ALA A 150 -6.99 -0.86 -7.82
N GLU A 151 -6.09 -0.13 -8.50
CA GLU A 151 -6.40 1.21 -9.03
C GLU A 151 -7.50 1.15 -10.10
N LEU A 152 -7.47 0.14 -10.97
CA LEU A 152 -8.52 -0.07 -11.97
C LEU A 152 -9.85 -0.46 -11.31
N GLY A 153 -9.83 -1.39 -10.34
CA GLY A 153 -11.01 -1.83 -9.59
C GLY A 153 -11.61 -0.71 -8.74
N SER A 154 -10.77 0.17 -8.18
CA SER A 154 -11.27 1.31 -7.39
C SER A 154 -12.11 2.32 -8.20
N ARG A 155 -12.12 2.22 -9.53
CA ARG A 155 -12.92 3.09 -10.40
C ARG A 155 -14.40 2.75 -10.39
N SER A 156 -14.77 1.52 -10.02
CA SER A 156 -16.17 1.09 -9.88
C SER A 156 -16.80 1.54 -8.56
N ILE A 157 -15.99 1.97 -7.58
CA ILE A 157 -16.40 2.22 -6.21
C ILE A 157 -16.23 3.69 -5.86
N THR A 158 -17.23 4.26 -5.16
CA THR A 158 -17.17 5.63 -4.61
C THR A 158 -16.56 5.64 -3.22
N SER A 159 -17.04 4.74 -2.35
CA SER A 159 -16.62 4.62 -0.95
C SER A 159 -16.79 3.20 -0.44
N VAL A 160 -16.38 2.94 0.79
CA VAL A 160 -16.50 1.64 1.47
C VAL A 160 -17.37 1.80 2.70
N TYR A 161 -18.30 0.88 2.90
CA TYR A 161 -19.03 0.74 4.16
C TYR A 161 -18.80 -0.65 4.75
N SER A 162 -18.17 -0.72 5.90
CA SER A 162 -17.86 -1.97 6.60
C SER A 162 -18.64 -2.08 7.90
N ASN A 163 -19.43 -3.13 8.04
CA ASN A 163 -20.16 -3.43 9.27
C ASN A 163 -19.66 -4.76 9.87
N ILE A 164 -19.04 -4.70 11.06
CA ILE A 164 -18.61 -5.90 11.80
C ILE A 164 -19.82 -6.61 12.45
N GLY A 165 -20.91 -5.88 12.70
CA GLY A 165 -22.08 -6.38 13.43
C GLY A 165 -21.91 -6.28 14.94
N VAL A 166 -22.55 -7.20 15.64
CA VAL A 166 -22.59 -7.20 17.12
C VAL A 166 -21.32 -7.81 17.69
N ILE A 167 -20.62 -7.05 18.52
CA ILE A 167 -19.46 -7.52 19.28
C ILE A 167 -19.96 -8.19 20.56
N ARG A 168 -19.52 -9.42 20.79
CA ARG A 168 -19.86 -10.19 22.00
C ARG A 168 -18.59 -10.52 22.74
N LEU A 169 -18.55 -10.13 24.01
CA LEU A 169 -17.46 -10.47 24.93
C LEU A 169 -17.90 -11.56 25.90
N PRO A 170 -16.97 -12.41 26.35
CA PRO A 170 -17.20 -13.24 27.53
C PRO A 170 -17.54 -12.38 28.75
N GLU A 171 -18.46 -12.83 29.57
CA GLU A 171 -19.01 -12.08 30.74
C GLU A 171 -17.93 -11.47 31.63
N LYS A 172 -16.86 -12.23 31.89
CA LYS A 172 -15.72 -11.78 32.73
C LYS A 172 -14.99 -10.53 32.23
N TYR A 173 -15.21 -10.08 30.97
CA TYR A 173 -14.56 -8.89 30.39
C TYR A 173 -15.53 -7.73 30.16
N GLN A 174 -16.84 -7.94 30.32
CA GLN A 174 -17.85 -6.92 30.01
C GLN A 174 -17.74 -5.70 30.92
N ASP A 175 -17.41 -5.89 32.21
CA ASP A 175 -17.28 -4.82 33.20
C ASP A 175 -16.07 -3.90 32.97
N TYR A 176 -15.12 -4.32 32.10
CA TYR A 176 -13.90 -3.56 31.83
C TYR A 176 -13.95 -2.76 30.53
N ILE A 177 -14.98 -2.99 29.69
CA ILE A 177 -15.07 -2.39 28.36
C ILE A 177 -16.43 -1.74 28.20
N GLU A 178 -16.43 -0.42 28.08
CA GLU A 178 -17.64 0.39 27.92
C GLU A 178 -18.07 0.50 26.47
N ARG A 179 -17.11 0.66 25.55
CA ARG A 179 -17.38 0.95 24.14
C ARG A 179 -16.35 0.31 23.21
N PHE A 180 -16.77 -0.01 21.99
CA PHE A 180 -15.90 -0.41 20.88
C PHE A 180 -15.98 0.57 19.73
N GLY A 181 -14.82 1.06 19.26
CA GLY A 181 -14.67 1.78 18.00
C GLY A 181 -14.09 0.88 16.92
N PHE A 182 -14.54 1.06 15.68
CA PHE A 182 -14.02 0.37 14.51
C PHE A 182 -13.74 1.35 13.39
N PHE A 183 -12.48 1.43 12.99
CA PHE A 183 -12.00 2.34 11.96
C PHE A 183 -11.09 1.60 10.98
N ALA A 184 -11.06 2.07 9.74
CA ALA A 184 -10.13 1.58 8.75
C ALA A 184 -9.43 2.73 8.05
N SER A 185 -8.15 2.54 7.70
CA SER A 185 -7.39 3.50 6.92
C SER A 185 -7.91 3.56 5.49
N THR A 186 -8.05 4.76 4.95
CA THR A 186 -8.55 5.00 3.60
C THR A 186 -7.73 6.08 2.89
N ASP A 187 -7.75 6.07 1.56
CA ASP A 187 -7.19 7.14 0.73
C ASP A 187 -8.25 8.17 0.30
N SER A 188 -9.50 7.99 0.71
CA SER A 188 -10.63 8.86 0.41
C SER A 188 -11.50 9.05 1.65
N MET A 189 -12.66 8.42 1.69
CA MET A 189 -13.58 8.35 2.82
C MET A 189 -14.09 6.93 2.99
N GLN A 190 -14.37 6.54 4.21
CA GLN A 190 -14.93 5.24 4.55
C GLN A 190 -15.81 5.35 5.79
N LEU A 191 -16.87 4.57 5.82
CA LEU A 191 -17.73 4.37 6.99
C LEU A 191 -17.51 2.96 7.53
N CYS A 192 -17.31 2.86 8.84
CA CYS A 192 -17.26 1.60 9.57
C CYS A 192 -18.34 1.60 10.65
N SER A 193 -18.87 0.44 11.00
CA SER A 193 -19.82 0.32 12.10
C SER A 193 -19.63 -0.97 12.89
N CYS A 194 -19.90 -0.89 14.18
CA CYS A 194 -20.02 -2.04 15.09
C CYS A 194 -21.00 -1.72 16.21
N SER A 195 -21.62 -2.73 16.79
CA SER A 195 -22.48 -2.54 17.94
C SER A 195 -21.98 -3.33 19.15
N TYR A 196 -22.04 -2.71 20.32
CA TYR A 196 -21.74 -3.31 21.61
C TYR A 196 -22.72 -2.78 22.65
N GLY A 197 -23.32 -3.68 23.42
CA GLY A 197 -24.40 -3.29 24.33
C GLY A 197 -25.58 -2.65 23.58
N ASP A 198 -26.01 -1.50 24.04
CA ASP A 198 -27.11 -0.73 23.46
C ASP A 198 -26.69 0.34 22.46
N GLU A 199 -25.39 0.44 22.15
CA GLU A 199 -24.86 1.42 21.24
C GLU A 199 -24.39 0.79 19.92
N LEU A 200 -24.73 1.46 18.80
CA LEU A 200 -24.13 1.28 17.50
C LEU A 200 -23.15 2.43 17.27
N LEU A 201 -21.87 2.13 17.13
CA LEU A 201 -20.87 3.13 16.77
C LEU A 201 -20.66 3.19 15.27
N LEU A 202 -20.77 4.39 14.72
CA LEU A 202 -20.46 4.73 13.34
C LEU A 202 -19.13 5.48 13.33
N GLY A 203 -18.12 4.93 12.66
CA GLY A 203 -16.80 5.51 12.54
C GLY A 203 -16.54 5.97 11.12
N PHE A 204 -16.54 7.29 10.89
CA PHE A 204 -16.12 7.87 9.63
C PHE A 204 -14.62 8.12 9.66
N THR A 205 -13.94 7.67 8.63
CA THR A 205 -12.55 8.00 8.38
C THR A 205 -12.43 8.73 7.06
N SER A 206 -11.72 9.85 7.01
CA SER A 206 -11.60 10.66 5.82
C SER A 206 -10.19 11.23 5.64
N LYS A 207 -9.70 11.15 4.41
CA LYS A 207 -8.50 11.88 3.94
C LYS A 207 -8.86 13.25 3.38
N ILE A 208 -10.13 13.52 3.19
CA ILE A 208 -10.64 14.80 2.68
C ILE A 208 -11.05 15.64 3.90
N PRO A 209 -10.52 16.85 4.08
CA PRO A 209 -10.83 17.71 5.23
C PRO A 209 -12.30 18.13 5.33
N ASP A 210 -13.02 18.12 4.19
CA ASP A 210 -14.42 18.46 4.13
C ASP A 210 -15.29 17.38 4.77
N ASP A 211 -16.14 17.77 5.72
CA ASP A 211 -17.05 16.92 6.49
C ASP A 211 -18.51 16.98 6.00
N SER A 212 -18.77 17.59 4.84
CA SER A 212 -20.11 17.80 4.29
C SER A 212 -20.90 16.49 4.14
N ILE A 213 -20.23 15.40 3.69
CA ILE A 213 -20.89 14.09 3.54
C ILE A 213 -21.29 13.51 4.91
N GLN A 214 -20.44 13.63 5.92
CA GLN A 214 -20.75 13.18 7.28
C GLN A 214 -21.93 13.99 7.83
N ARG A 215 -21.95 15.30 7.65
CA ARG A 215 -23.04 16.15 8.06
C ARG A 215 -24.35 15.83 7.33
N ASN A 216 -24.30 15.56 6.03
CA ASN A 216 -25.47 15.14 5.27
C ASN A 216 -26.01 13.79 5.77
N PHE A 217 -25.11 12.84 6.08
CA PHE A 217 -25.48 11.56 6.67
C PHE A 217 -26.24 11.77 8.01
N LEU A 218 -25.72 12.61 8.89
CA LEU A 218 -26.33 12.90 10.19
C LEU A 218 -27.68 13.64 10.04
N LYS A 219 -27.79 14.54 9.05
CA LYS A 219 -29.08 15.19 8.73
C LYS A 219 -30.13 14.18 8.31
N ILE A 220 -29.76 13.16 7.51
CA ILE A 220 -30.69 12.12 7.10
C ILE A 220 -31.10 11.28 8.33
N LEU A 221 -30.17 10.86 9.20
CA LEU A 221 -30.49 10.15 10.43
C LEU A 221 -31.48 10.94 11.29
N LYS A 222 -31.24 12.24 11.46
CA LYS A 222 -32.14 13.12 12.23
C LYS A 222 -33.54 13.23 11.60
N ARG A 223 -33.64 13.32 10.26
CA ARG A 223 -34.93 13.28 9.55
C ARG A 223 -35.66 11.97 9.76
N GLU A 224 -34.93 10.88 9.88
CA GLU A 224 -35.49 9.55 10.17
C GLU A 224 -35.82 9.35 11.66
N GLY A 225 -35.66 10.37 12.52
CA GLY A 225 -35.99 10.33 13.93
C GLY A 225 -34.99 9.57 14.80
N ILE A 226 -33.76 9.40 14.34
CA ILE A 226 -32.69 8.69 15.05
C ILE A 226 -31.85 9.73 15.80
N SER A 227 -31.72 9.53 17.12
CA SER A 227 -30.83 10.33 17.97
C SER A 227 -29.39 9.86 17.87
N PHE A 228 -28.43 10.77 18.05
CA PHE A 228 -27.02 10.44 18.01
C PHE A 228 -26.17 11.40 18.85
N GLN A 229 -25.00 10.93 19.26
CA GLN A 229 -23.96 11.72 19.91
C GLN A 229 -22.71 11.71 19.03
N GLU A 230 -22.16 12.88 18.78
CA GLU A 230 -20.95 13.06 17.96
C GLU A 230 -19.74 13.24 18.87
N GLU A 231 -18.65 12.58 18.52
CA GLU A 231 -17.35 12.74 19.15
C GLU A 231 -16.28 12.86 18.06
N GLN A 232 -15.62 14.00 18.00
CA GLN A 232 -14.49 14.20 17.12
C GLN A 232 -13.24 13.64 17.77
N ASN A 233 -12.58 12.71 17.10
CA ASN A 233 -11.38 12.07 17.59
C ASN A 233 -10.19 12.49 16.74
N ASP A 234 -9.16 13.01 17.37
CA ASP A 234 -7.93 13.38 16.70
C ASP A 234 -7.05 12.14 16.53
N PHE A 235 -6.89 11.71 15.29
CA PHE A 235 -5.94 10.65 14.97
C PHE A 235 -4.52 11.15 15.28
N PRO A 236 -3.77 10.49 16.19
CA PRO A 236 -2.44 10.93 16.55
C PRO A 236 -1.54 10.94 15.32
N GLY A 237 -1.25 12.13 14.83
CA GLY A 237 -0.32 12.33 13.71
C GLY A 237 1.03 11.70 14.04
N CYS A 238 1.63 11.00 13.09
CA CYS A 238 3.03 10.58 13.23
C CYS A 238 3.88 11.83 13.51
N ARG A 239 4.78 11.73 14.49
CA ARG A 239 5.73 12.78 14.84
C ARG A 239 6.29 13.45 13.58
N GLU A 240 5.80 14.63 13.29
CA GLU A 240 6.20 15.40 12.11
C GLU A 240 7.67 15.82 12.16
N GLU A 241 8.23 16.01 13.37
CA GLU A 241 9.57 16.52 13.59
C GLU A 241 10.65 15.68 12.87
N GLN A 242 10.66 14.36 13.02
CA GLN A 242 11.65 13.51 12.33
C GLN A 242 11.49 13.47 10.81
N LYS A 243 10.27 13.68 10.33
CA LYS A 243 9.98 13.70 8.91
C LYS A 243 10.40 15.01 8.26
N GLN A 244 10.25 16.10 8.99
CA GLN A 244 10.61 17.45 8.56
C GLN A 244 12.11 17.63 8.46
N GLU A 245 12.90 17.13 9.42
CA GLU A 245 14.37 17.17 9.37
C GLU A 245 14.95 16.38 8.20
N SER A 246 14.48 15.14 8.00
CA SER A 246 14.94 14.32 6.87
C SER A 246 14.56 14.93 5.53
N ARG A 247 13.41 15.61 5.43
CA ARG A 247 12.98 16.30 4.22
C ARG A 247 13.86 17.54 3.94
N LYS A 248 14.20 18.30 4.98
CA LYS A 248 15.12 19.44 4.87
C LYS A 248 16.51 19.00 4.38
N LEU A 249 17.06 17.90 4.90
CA LEU A 249 18.35 17.37 4.44
C LEU A 249 18.34 17.04 2.94
N VAL A 250 17.29 16.38 2.45
CA VAL A 250 17.14 16.07 1.02
C VAL A 250 17.00 17.34 0.19
N GLN A 251 16.27 18.35 0.67
CA GLN A 251 16.14 19.65 -0.02
C GLN A 251 17.48 20.38 -0.10
N ILE A 252 18.26 20.41 1.00
CA ILE A 252 19.59 20.99 1.02
C ILE A 252 20.51 20.27 0.04
N PHE A 253 20.52 18.94 0.05
CA PHE A 253 21.32 18.14 -0.87
C PHE A 253 20.94 18.38 -2.34
N THR A 254 19.64 18.46 -2.63
CA THR A 254 19.14 18.78 -3.99
C THR A 254 19.64 20.15 -4.43
N PHE A 255 19.55 21.15 -3.54
CA PHE A 255 20.08 22.49 -3.82
C PHE A 255 21.59 22.48 -4.08
N LEU A 256 22.36 21.75 -3.27
CA LEU A 256 23.81 21.62 -3.46
C LEU A 256 24.17 20.96 -4.81
N CYS A 257 23.44 19.93 -5.24
CA CYS A 257 23.65 19.30 -6.56
C CYS A 257 23.38 20.29 -7.70
N ILE A 258 22.33 21.08 -7.61
CA ILE A 258 21.99 22.10 -8.61
C ILE A 258 23.07 23.22 -8.60
N ALA A 259 23.45 23.68 -7.40
CA ALA A 259 24.49 24.72 -7.27
C ALA A 259 25.84 24.27 -7.83
N ALA A 260 26.25 23.01 -7.55
CA ALA A 260 27.47 22.44 -8.12
C ALA A 260 27.41 22.38 -9.64
N ALA A 261 26.32 21.94 -10.24
CA ALA A 261 26.15 21.91 -11.68
C ALA A 261 26.23 23.30 -12.30
N VAL A 262 25.57 24.30 -11.70
CA VAL A 262 25.60 25.70 -12.17
C VAL A 262 27.00 26.31 -12.06
N VAL A 263 27.67 26.15 -10.92
CA VAL A 263 29.04 26.67 -10.70
C VAL A 263 30.02 26.01 -11.68
N CYS A 264 29.95 24.68 -11.85
CA CYS A 264 30.77 23.99 -12.84
C CYS A 264 30.48 24.49 -14.26
N GLY A 265 29.23 24.77 -14.61
CA GLY A 265 28.86 25.34 -15.90
C GLY A 265 29.45 26.73 -16.14
N MET A 266 29.37 27.61 -15.14
CA MET A 266 29.97 28.94 -15.21
C MET A 266 31.47 28.87 -15.34
N ILE A 267 32.19 28.07 -14.55
CA ILE A 267 33.63 27.93 -14.62
C ILE A 267 34.02 27.37 -16.01
N ASN A 268 33.32 26.36 -16.49
CA ASN A 268 33.58 25.75 -17.77
C ASN A 268 33.41 26.77 -18.93
N TYR A 269 32.35 27.57 -18.90
CA TYR A 269 32.08 28.61 -19.88
C TYR A 269 33.16 29.72 -19.85
N MET A 270 33.58 30.14 -18.65
CA MET A 270 34.59 31.20 -18.45
C MET A 270 35.98 30.73 -18.89
N THR A 271 36.33 29.46 -18.68
CA THR A 271 37.67 28.94 -18.98
C THR A 271 37.83 28.50 -20.44
N LEU A 272 36.87 27.76 -20.98
CA LEU A 272 37.01 27.10 -22.29
C LEU A 272 36.10 27.69 -23.38
N LYS A 273 35.17 28.60 -23.02
CA LYS A 273 34.09 29.10 -23.90
C LYS A 273 33.27 27.98 -24.58
N THR A 274 33.36 26.78 -24.06
CA THR A 274 32.66 25.57 -24.53
C THR A 274 32.03 24.88 -23.29
N LEU A 275 31.05 24.04 -23.48
CA LEU A 275 30.39 23.31 -22.37
C LEU A 275 30.81 21.84 -22.32
N ASN A 276 32.02 21.50 -22.74
CA ASN A 276 32.43 20.11 -22.94
C ASN A 276 32.44 19.28 -21.65
N TRP A 277 33.10 19.74 -20.58
CA TRP A 277 33.14 18.99 -19.34
C TRP A 277 31.97 19.29 -18.38
N PHE A 278 31.20 20.35 -18.65
CA PHE A 278 29.98 20.65 -17.91
C PHE A 278 29.01 19.46 -17.87
N TRP A 279 28.83 18.78 -19.01
CA TRP A 279 27.94 17.62 -19.10
C TRP A 279 28.34 16.48 -18.16
N PHE A 280 29.66 16.27 -17.96
CA PHE A 280 30.14 15.28 -16.98
C PHE A 280 29.83 15.70 -15.55
N ALA A 281 30.05 16.96 -15.21
CA ALA A 281 29.73 17.47 -13.88
C ALA A 281 28.20 17.43 -13.59
N ALA A 282 27.39 17.83 -14.56
CA ALA A 282 25.93 17.78 -14.46
C ALA A 282 25.41 16.34 -14.32
N ALA A 283 25.93 15.43 -15.15
CA ALA A 283 25.58 14.00 -15.07
C ALA A 283 26.02 13.40 -13.74
N GLY A 284 27.22 13.71 -13.23
CA GLY A 284 27.71 13.26 -11.93
C GLY A 284 26.84 13.77 -10.78
N SER A 285 26.48 15.05 -10.79
CA SER A 285 25.56 15.64 -9.80
C SER A 285 24.19 15.00 -9.84
N PHE A 286 23.65 14.72 -11.03
CA PHE A 286 22.38 14.03 -11.21
C PHE A 286 22.43 12.58 -10.69
N CYS A 287 23.51 11.84 -10.99
CA CYS A 287 23.69 10.48 -10.48
C CYS A 287 23.78 10.44 -8.95
N ALA A 288 24.53 11.37 -8.35
CA ALA A 288 24.62 11.49 -6.88
C ALA A 288 23.26 11.83 -6.27
N TRP A 289 22.52 12.76 -6.86
CA TRP A 289 21.18 13.10 -6.45
C TRP A 289 20.23 11.88 -6.51
N LEU A 290 20.28 11.12 -7.60
CA LEU A 290 19.42 9.95 -7.82
C LEU A 290 19.69 8.84 -6.79
N VAL A 291 20.96 8.58 -6.46
CA VAL A 291 21.35 7.62 -5.40
C VAL A 291 20.76 8.04 -4.06
N VAL A 292 20.90 9.31 -3.66
CA VAL A 292 20.37 9.82 -2.39
C VAL A 292 18.85 9.80 -2.37
N MET A 293 18.18 10.14 -3.47
CA MET A 293 16.71 10.09 -3.57
C MET A 293 16.16 8.68 -3.44
N VAL A 294 16.81 7.69 -4.04
CA VAL A 294 16.41 6.28 -3.88
C VAL A 294 16.66 5.82 -2.44
N ALA A 295 17.79 6.19 -1.83
CA ALA A 295 18.08 5.90 -0.43
C ALA A 295 17.01 6.48 0.49
N TYR A 296 16.62 7.74 0.29
CA TYR A 296 15.57 8.39 1.06
C TYR A 296 14.19 7.74 0.89
N THR A 297 13.82 7.40 -0.33
CA THR A 297 12.52 6.80 -0.65
C THR A 297 12.40 5.38 -0.06
N LYS A 298 13.50 4.62 -0.04
CA LYS A 298 13.54 3.23 0.46
C LYS A 298 14.01 3.09 1.91
N ARG A 299 14.21 4.19 2.64
CA ARG A 299 14.78 4.22 4.00
C ARG A 299 14.07 3.37 5.06
N ARG A 300 12.79 3.01 4.83
CA ARG A 300 12.00 2.19 5.78
C ARG A 300 12.47 0.74 5.88
N ASN A 301 13.14 0.23 4.84
CA ASN A 301 13.71 -1.11 4.84
C ASN A 301 15.14 -1.02 4.32
N ILE A 302 16.10 -1.03 5.24
CA ILE A 302 17.53 -0.83 4.96
C ILE A 302 18.04 -1.92 4.01
N LEU A 303 17.71 -3.19 4.25
CA LEU A 303 18.15 -4.30 3.40
C LEU A 303 17.64 -4.20 1.96
N LYS A 304 16.38 -3.83 1.82
CA LYS A 304 15.78 -3.57 0.50
C LYS A 304 16.44 -2.37 -0.20
N ASN A 305 16.79 -1.35 0.57
CA ASN A 305 17.48 -0.17 0.06
C ASN A 305 18.87 -0.55 -0.48
N GLU A 306 19.66 -1.36 0.24
CA GLU A 306 20.96 -1.82 -0.21
C GLU A 306 20.90 -2.56 -1.55
N MET A 307 19.93 -3.45 -1.72
CA MET A 307 19.73 -4.17 -3.00
C MET A 307 19.42 -3.20 -4.16
N TRP A 308 18.59 -2.19 -3.90
CA TRP A 308 18.29 -1.15 -4.89
C TRP A 308 19.52 -0.28 -5.20
N GLN A 309 20.33 0.05 -4.18
CA GLN A 309 21.58 0.81 -4.37
C GLN A 309 22.59 0.03 -5.20
N LEU A 310 22.78 -1.26 -4.92
CA LEU A 310 23.65 -2.11 -5.74
C LEU A 310 23.26 -2.08 -7.21
N LEU A 311 21.96 -2.30 -7.51
CA LEU A 311 21.45 -2.26 -8.87
C LEU A 311 21.68 -0.89 -9.52
N LEU A 312 21.30 0.19 -8.81
CA LEU A 312 21.38 1.56 -9.33
C LEU A 312 22.81 1.99 -9.59
N ILE A 313 23.73 1.77 -8.64
CA ILE A 313 25.15 2.11 -8.80
C ILE A 313 25.78 1.33 -9.94
N THR A 314 25.44 0.03 -10.06
CA THR A 314 25.93 -0.79 -11.18
C THR A 314 25.45 -0.25 -12.53
N VAL A 315 24.15 0.06 -12.65
CA VAL A 315 23.58 0.62 -13.89
C VAL A 315 24.23 1.97 -14.25
N ILE A 316 24.35 2.87 -13.26
CA ILE A 316 24.99 4.17 -13.45
C ILE A 316 26.44 4.00 -13.89
N ALA A 317 27.21 3.11 -13.26
CA ALA A 317 28.59 2.85 -13.60
C ALA A 317 28.75 2.29 -15.01
N VAL A 318 27.87 1.36 -15.42
CA VAL A 318 27.87 0.80 -16.80
C VAL A 318 27.54 1.88 -17.82
N LEU A 319 26.51 2.70 -17.57
CA LEU A 319 26.17 3.81 -18.46
C LEU A 319 27.35 4.80 -18.60
N TRP A 320 27.97 5.14 -17.46
CA TRP A 320 29.13 6.03 -17.46
C TRP A 320 30.30 5.45 -18.22
N ASP A 321 30.58 4.15 -18.07
CA ASP A 321 31.63 3.45 -18.79
C ASP A 321 31.40 3.45 -20.34
N ILE A 322 30.12 3.26 -20.74
CA ILE A 322 29.70 3.37 -22.15
C ILE A 322 29.95 4.79 -22.69
N PHE A 323 29.51 5.83 -21.95
CA PHE A 323 29.66 7.22 -22.38
C PHE A 323 31.12 7.70 -22.42
N THR A 324 31.99 7.08 -21.61
CA THR A 324 33.45 7.43 -21.59
C THR A 324 34.31 6.58 -22.53
N GLY A 325 33.69 5.76 -23.40
CA GLY A 325 34.34 5.00 -24.42
C GLY A 325 34.68 3.55 -24.04
N TRP A 326 33.85 2.93 -23.22
CA TRP A 326 33.86 1.53 -22.78
C TRP A 326 35.26 0.98 -22.42
N ARG A 327 35.66 1.23 -21.20
CA ARG A 327 36.92 0.71 -20.63
C ARG A 327 36.73 -0.59 -19.85
N GLY A 328 35.47 -0.95 -19.49
CA GLY A 328 35.12 -2.17 -18.81
C GLY A 328 35.24 -2.10 -17.28
N TRP A 329 35.67 -0.97 -16.71
CA TRP A 329 35.92 -0.83 -15.27
C TRP A 329 34.64 -1.03 -14.41
N SER A 330 33.48 -0.74 -14.96
CA SER A 330 32.18 -0.91 -14.29
C SER A 330 31.90 -2.38 -13.98
N LEU A 331 32.18 -3.28 -14.93
CA LEU A 331 31.98 -4.71 -14.77
C LEU A 331 33.18 -5.40 -14.09
N ASP A 332 34.38 -4.87 -14.28
CA ASP A 332 35.61 -5.42 -13.69
C ASP A 332 35.68 -5.18 -12.18
N PHE A 333 35.20 -4.01 -11.71
CA PHE A 333 35.38 -3.56 -10.32
C PHE A 333 34.08 -3.21 -9.61
N VAL A 334 33.20 -2.36 -10.18
CA VAL A 334 32.04 -1.83 -9.46
C VAL A 334 31.05 -2.92 -9.12
N LEU A 335 30.72 -3.77 -10.07
CA LEU A 335 29.79 -4.86 -9.87
C LEU A 335 30.29 -5.88 -8.81
N PRO A 336 31.51 -6.46 -8.91
CA PRO A 336 31.96 -7.44 -7.93
C PRO A 336 32.21 -6.83 -6.55
N PHE A 337 32.81 -5.64 -6.44
CA PHE A 337 33.03 -5.01 -5.14
C PHE A 337 31.70 -4.56 -4.50
N GLY A 338 30.77 -4.02 -5.29
CA GLY A 338 29.42 -3.67 -4.79
C GLY A 338 28.67 -4.90 -4.25
N ALA A 339 28.69 -6.01 -4.96
CA ALA A 339 28.09 -7.25 -4.51
C ALA A 339 28.73 -7.80 -3.23
N MET A 340 30.07 -7.78 -3.12
CA MET A 340 30.77 -8.16 -1.90
C MET A 340 30.45 -7.25 -0.71
N ALA A 341 30.34 -5.94 -0.95
CA ALA A 341 29.97 -4.98 0.08
C ALA A 341 28.57 -5.29 0.63
N VAL A 342 27.58 -5.55 -0.23
CA VAL A 342 26.22 -5.93 0.19
C VAL A 342 26.21 -7.29 0.91
N LEU A 343 26.97 -8.27 0.44
CA LEU A 343 27.10 -9.57 1.13
C LEU A 343 27.66 -9.44 2.54
N GLY A 344 28.60 -8.51 2.76
CA GLY A 344 29.18 -8.24 4.07
C GLY A 344 28.26 -7.39 4.96
N SER A 345 27.57 -6.38 4.40
CA SER A 345 26.72 -5.45 5.15
C SER A 345 25.43 -6.09 5.65
N VAL A 346 24.77 -6.96 4.86
CA VAL A 346 23.50 -7.60 5.24
C VAL A 346 23.57 -8.32 6.60
N PRO A 347 24.56 -9.19 6.91
CA PRO A 347 24.69 -9.80 8.23
C PRO A 347 24.98 -8.81 9.34
N VAL A 348 25.78 -7.78 9.06
CA VAL A 348 26.11 -6.71 10.04
C VAL A 348 24.85 -5.93 10.40
N ILE A 349 24.08 -5.49 9.41
CA ILE A 349 22.82 -4.78 9.61
C ILE A 349 21.82 -5.67 10.36
N ALA A 350 21.70 -6.93 9.98
CA ALA A 350 20.83 -7.87 10.67
C ALA A 350 21.17 -7.98 12.16
N LYS A 351 22.47 -8.05 12.50
CA LYS A 351 22.95 -8.10 13.89
C LYS A 351 22.69 -6.79 14.64
N VAL A 352 23.01 -5.65 14.05
CA VAL A 352 22.84 -4.32 14.67
C VAL A 352 21.36 -3.98 14.87
N SER A 353 20.53 -4.26 13.87
CA SER A 353 19.09 -4.00 13.91
C SER A 353 18.30 -5.11 14.60
N ARG A 354 18.95 -6.14 15.13
CA ARG A 354 18.34 -7.32 15.81
C ARG A 354 17.22 -7.96 14.99
N LEU A 355 17.45 -8.13 13.68
CA LEU A 355 16.47 -8.71 12.77
C LEU A 355 16.40 -10.23 12.94
N GLU A 356 15.19 -10.76 12.86
CA GLU A 356 14.97 -12.21 12.85
C GLU A 356 15.54 -12.85 11.57
N PRO A 357 15.99 -14.11 11.61
CA PRO A 357 16.52 -14.82 10.45
C PRO A 357 15.59 -14.76 9.23
N GLU A 358 14.28 -14.79 9.45
CA GLU A 358 13.25 -14.71 8.41
C GLU A 358 13.29 -13.38 7.65
N GLU A 359 13.75 -12.30 8.26
CA GLU A 359 13.73 -10.96 7.65
C GLU A 359 14.93 -10.70 6.73
N TYR A 360 16.11 -11.22 7.04
CA TYR A 360 17.34 -10.93 6.28
C TYR A 360 17.81 -12.06 5.36
N LEU A 361 17.46 -13.33 5.62
CA LEU A 361 17.92 -14.47 4.83
C LEU A 361 17.57 -14.33 3.34
N PHE A 362 16.39 -13.82 3.04
CA PHE A 362 15.97 -13.59 1.67
C PHE A 362 16.88 -12.59 0.92
N TYR A 363 17.24 -11.49 1.57
CA TYR A 363 18.15 -10.49 1.00
C TYR A 363 19.58 -11.01 0.87
N LEU A 364 20.02 -11.82 1.82
CA LEU A 364 21.34 -12.48 1.76
C LEU A 364 21.43 -13.45 0.57
N VAL A 365 20.37 -14.22 0.32
CA VAL A 365 20.29 -15.09 -0.88
C VAL A 365 20.29 -14.25 -2.16
N GLN A 366 19.53 -13.16 -2.22
CA GLN A 366 19.52 -12.25 -3.38
C GLN A 366 20.91 -11.65 -3.63
N ALA A 367 21.59 -11.17 -2.60
CA ALA A 367 22.94 -10.62 -2.69
C ALA A 367 23.94 -11.68 -3.18
N ALA A 368 23.84 -12.91 -2.68
CA ALA A 368 24.70 -14.02 -3.10
C ALA A 368 24.43 -14.42 -4.58
N ILE A 369 23.16 -14.44 -5.01
CA ILE A 369 22.84 -14.67 -6.43
C ILE A 369 23.41 -13.55 -7.31
N ALA A 370 23.25 -12.28 -6.90
CA ALA A 370 23.83 -11.14 -7.61
C ALA A 370 25.36 -11.22 -7.68
N GLY A 371 26.01 -11.69 -6.60
CA GLY A 371 27.46 -11.89 -6.56
C GLY A 371 27.97 -13.10 -7.38
N CYS A 372 27.09 -13.99 -7.84
CA CYS A 372 27.42 -15.02 -8.81
C CYS A 372 27.36 -14.50 -10.28
N VAL A 373 26.70 -13.37 -10.56
CA VAL A 373 26.59 -12.83 -11.92
C VAL A 373 27.97 -12.52 -12.55
N PRO A 374 28.95 -11.92 -11.83
CA PRO A 374 30.26 -11.62 -12.41
C PRO A 374 30.99 -12.79 -13.05
N ILE A 375 30.82 -14.04 -12.56
CA ILE A 375 31.48 -15.20 -13.15
C ILE A 375 30.94 -15.51 -14.56
N ILE A 376 29.65 -15.25 -14.79
CA ILE A 376 29.05 -15.43 -16.12
C ILE A 376 29.66 -14.42 -17.10
N LEU A 377 29.92 -13.19 -16.66
CA LEU A 377 30.56 -12.16 -17.47
C LEU A 377 32.03 -12.48 -17.78
N VAL A 378 32.73 -13.20 -16.88
CA VAL A 378 34.06 -13.74 -17.15
C VAL A 378 34.00 -14.79 -18.26
N TRP A 379 33.04 -15.71 -18.22
CA TRP A 379 32.88 -16.75 -19.25
C TRP A 379 32.51 -16.18 -20.63
N THR A 380 31.77 -15.09 -20.69
CA THR A 380 31.44 -14.40 -21.94
C THR A 380 32.58 -13.56 -22.48
N GLY A 381 33.71 -13.44 -21.77
CA GLY A 381 34.87 -12.63 -22.18
C GLY A 381 34.63 -11.11 -22.10
N THR A 382 33.57 -10.68 -21.41
CA THR A 382 33.21 -9.27 -21.29
C THR A 382 34.09 -8.53 -20.28
N VAL A 383 34.62 -9.26 -19.28
CA VAL A 383 35.46 -8.76 -18.19
C VAL A 383 36.93 -8.85 -18.57
N ARG A 384 37.69 -7.76 -18.39
CA ARG A 384 39.14 -7.70 -18.70
C ARG A 384 39.99 -8.20 -17.51
N PHE A 385 39.56 -7.86 -16.28
CA PHE A 385 40.26 -8.26 -15.05
C PHE A 385 39.40 -9.26 -14.27
N PRO A 386 39.61 -10.58 -14.44
CA PRO A 386 38.72 -11.61 -13.88
C PRO A 386 38.81 -11.80 -12.35
N TYR A 387 39.91 -11.37 -11.71
CA TYR A 387 40.19 -11.68 -10.31
C TYR A 387 39.09 -11.19 -9.32
N PRO A 388 38.61 -9.92 -9.36
CA PRO A 388 37.56 -9.50 -8.46
C PRO A 388 36.26 -10.28 -8.67
N SER A 389 35.94 -10.60 -9.92
CA SER A 389 34.74 -11.38 -10.28
C SER A 389 34.80 -12.81 -9.80
N VAL A 390 35.95 -13.47 -9.89
CA VAL A 390 36.15 -14.84 -9.41
C VAL A 390 36.07 -14.88 -7.89
N VAL A 391 36.73 -13.96 -7.18
CA VAL A 391 36.67 -13.87 -5.70
C VAL A 391 35.24 -13.60 -5.23
N CYS A 392 34.55 -12.62 -5.84
CA CYS A 392 33.16 -12.31 -5.51
C CYS A 392 32.25 -13.54 -5.67
N SER A 393 32.36 -14.21 -6.81
CA SER A 393 31.52 -15.38 -7.09
C SER A 393 31.87 -16.58 -6.20
N GLY A 394 33.14 -16.77 -5.84
CA GLY A 394 33.56 -17.78 -4.88
C GLY A 394 32.98 -17.56 -3.50
N ILE A 395 33.08 -16.32 -2.98
CA ILE A 395 32.45 -15.97 -1.68
C ILE A 395 30.94 -16.15 -1.74
N SER A 396 30.31 -15.69 -2.82
CA SER A 396 28.84 -15.81 -3.00
C SER A 396 28.39 -17.26 -3.02
N PHE A 397 29.12 -18.13 -3.71
CA PHE A 397 28.85 -19.55 -3.73
C PHE A 397 28.99 -20.20 -2.34
N LEU A 398 30.03 -19.85 -1.58
CA LEU A 398 30.21 -20.32 -0.21
C LEU A 398 29.08 -19.88 0.70
N VAL A 399 28.60 -18.63 0.56
CA VAL A 399 27.44 -18.13 1.32
C VAL A 399 26.18 -18.93 0.95
N LEU A 400 25.91 -19.18 -0.32
CA LEU A 400 24.76 -19.99 -0.77
C LEU A 400 24.86 -21.42 -0.25
N ALA A 401 26.02 -22.04 -0.34
CA ALA A 401 26.24 -23.40 0.18
C ALA A 401 26.03 -23.45 1.70
N GLY A 402 26.56 -22.47 2.44
CA GLY A 402 26.36 -22.35 3.88
C GLY A 402 24.88 -22.17 4.25
N LEU A 403 24.15 -21.33 3.56
CA LEU A 403 22.72 -21.14 3.78
C LEU A 403 21.94 -22.42 3.49
N PHE A 404 22.30 -23.14 2.43
CA PHE A 404 21.64 -24.39 2.08
C PHE A 404 21.91 -25.50 3.11
N ILE A 405 23.12 -25.58 3.63
CA ILE A 405 23.51 -26.61 4.63
C ILE A 405 22.92 -26.29 6.00
N PHE A 406 23.12 -25.06 6.50
CA PHE A 406 22.81 -24.71 7.89
C PHE A 406 21.42 -24.12 8.09
N GLN A 407 20.85 -23.47 7.06
CA GLN A 407 19.60 -22.69 7.18
C GLN A 407 18.52 -23.13 6.18
N LYS A 408 18.64 -24.34 5.59
CA LYS A 408 17.74 -24.86 4.54
C LYS A 408 16.25 -24.69 4.88
N LYS A 409 15.86 -25.06 6.11
CA LYS A 409 14.45 -25.03 6.53
C LYS A 409 13.89 -23.60 6.59
N ASN A 410 14.66 -22.67 7.15
CA ASN A 410 14.26 -21.27 7.28
C ASN A 410 14.28 -20.56 5.92
N THR A 411 15.32 -20.79 5.12
CA THR A 411 15.43 -20.23 3.76
C THR A 411 14.28 -20.72 2.88
N LEU A 412 13.96 -22.01 2.90
CA LEU A 412 12.87 -22.56 2.10
C LEU A 412 11.49 -22.05 2.55
N LYS A 413 11.28 -21.84 3.85
CA LYS A 413 10.06 -21.24 4.41
C LYS A 413 9.86 -19.83 3.90
N GLU A 414 10.91 -18.99 3.88
CA GLU A 414 10.87 -17.63 3.37
C GLU A 414 10.63 -17.57 1.85
N PHE A 415 11.26 -18.43 1.08
CA PHE A 415 10.97 -18.55 -0.34
C PHE A 415 9.51 -18.93 -0.58
N ARG A 416 8.96 -19.91 0.13
CA ARG A 416 7.54 -20.26 0.03
C ARG A 416 6.62 -19.09 0.39
N LYS A 417 6.95 -18.32 1.43
CA LYS A 417 6.18 -17.12 1.84
C LYS A 417 6.21 -16.06 0.76
N LYS A 418 7.38 -15.78 0.17
CA LYS A 418 7.56 -14.74 -0.87
C LYS A 418 6.93 -15.12 -2.22
N PHE A 419 6.95 -16.39 -2.57
CA PHE A 419 6.37 -16.89 -3.82
C PHE A 419 4.96 -17.45 -3.63
N ARG A 420 4.44 -17.53 -2.38
CA ARG A 420 3.16 -18.17 -2.04
C ARG A 420 3.02 -19.58 -2.60
N MET A 421 4.10 -20.37 -2.51
CA MET A 421 4.10 -21.78 -2.89
C MET A 421 3.65 -22.66 -1.72
#